data_6cdbca78128350253135ac548770bf7e
#
_entry.id   6cdbca78128350253135ac548770bf7e
#
_cell.length_a   1.000
_cell.length_b   1.000
_cell.length_c   1.000
_cell.angle_alpha   90.00
_cell.angle_beta   90.00
_cell.angle_gamma   90.00
#
_symmetry.space_group_name_H-M   'P 1'
#
loop_
_entity.id
_entity.type
_entity.pdbx_description
1 polymer ?
#
loop_
_entity_poly.entity_id
_entity_poly.type
_entity_poly.pdbx_seq_one_letter_code
_entity_poly.pdbx_strand_id
1 'polypeptide(L)'
;MRACGILMPVFSLPGPFGIGTLGKEAFAFVDFLAGAKQTYWQILPIGPTGYGDSPYQSFSAFAGNPYFIDYRLLVEQGFLIQAELPAPQPVGAIDYGALYRERPLVLKKAADRLLASPTEAYHTFCTRQDFWLEGYALFMAIKAEQHQAGLADWPDALRTRQPEALSAARARLAEQVDYHKAVQFFFYTQWNALKAYANAKGVQLVGDIPIYVSPDSSDLWTHPELFQTDGQVHLTQVAGCPPDAFAADGQLWGNPLYDWPKHQATDFAWWKRRMQHATSIYNVVRIDHFRGFESYYSIPAGNKTATGGHWEKGPDRAFIQAMHECLGEGGIIAEDLGYLTPEVKAMLAASGYPGMKIMQFAFDRREPGNYLPYTYPANSVVYTGTHDNVTTEGWQQTAAPEDVAYACRYLRCTPGTLTEAMISACLASASDMAIIPFADWLHLGAEARINTPSTQGANWQWRLAQPLPDGLDGHIAELTRLYDRAPA
;
A
#
# COMPACT_ATOMS: atom_id res chain seq x y z
N MET A 1 -9.32 6.31 -21.90
CA MET A 1 -8.53 5.37 -22.78
C MET A 1 -8.49 4.05 -22.06
N ARG A 2 -8.84 2.95 -22.76
CA ARG A 2 -8.79 1.60 -22.17
C ARG A 2 -7.34 1.18 -21.93
N ALA A 3 -7.04 0.65 -20.75
CA ALA A 3 -5.69 0.21 -20.40
C ALA A 3 -5.75 -0.97 -19.44
N CYS A 4 -4.64 -1.66 -19.26
CA CYS A 4 -4.53 -2.74 -18.29
C CYS A 4 -3.21 -2.68 -17.52
N GLY A 5 -3.16 -3.44 -16.45
CA GLY A 5 -2.02 -3.54 -15.54
C GLY A 5 -2.00 -4.83 -14.76
N ILE A 6 -0.93 -5.00 -14.03
CA ILE A 6 -0.71 -6.15 -13.14
C ILE A 6 -0.52 -5.64 -11.70
N LEU A 7 -1.23 -6.29 -10.75
CA LEU A 7 -1.00 -6.11 -9.33
C LEU A 7 0.08 -7.10 -8.88
N MET A 8 1.21 -6.56 -8.40
CA MET A 8 2.32 -7.33 -7.85
C MET A 8 3.03 -6.50 -6.78
N PRO A 9 2.94 -6.86 -5.50
CA PRO A 9 3.67 -6.15 -4.45
C PRO A 9 5.18 -6.22 -4.65
N VAL A 10 5.89 -5.15 -4.28
CA VAL A 10 7.38 -5.14 -4.36
C VAL A 10 7.97 -6.27 -3.52
N PHE A 11 7.43 -6.50 -2.30
CA PHE A 11 7.93 -7.56 -1.42
C PHE A 11 7.76 -8.97 -2.01
N SER A 12 6.78 -9.16 -2.92
CA SER A 12 6.51 -10.45 -3.57
C SER A 12 7.43 -10.75 -4.76
N LEU A 13 8.24 -9.80 -5.20
CA LEU A 13 9.24 -10.05 -6.24
C LEU A 13 10.28 -11.09 -5.78
N PRO A 14 10.83 -11.89 -6.70
CA PRO A 14 11.96 -12.75 -6.37
C PRO A 14 13.18 -11.90 -5.96
N GLY A 15 14.19 -12.54 -5.37
CA GLY A 15 15.43 -11.85 -5.00
C GLY A 15 16.15 -12.58 -3.88
N PRO A 16 17.47 -12.35 -3.74
CA PRO A 16 18.34 -13.15 -2.88
C PRO A 16 18.33 -12.72 -1.40
N PHE A 17 17.65 -11.63 -1.03
CA PHE A 17 17.78 -11.02 0.31
C PHE A 17 16.55 -11.20 1.19
N GLY A 18 15.85 -12.32 1.07
CA GLY A 18 14.73 -12.68 1.93
C GLY A 18 13.38 -11.96 1.61
N ILE A 19 13.40 -10.95 0.75
CA ILE A 19 12.24 -10.15 0.32
C ILE A 19 12.50 -9.57 -1.08
N GLY A 20 11.45 -9.19 -1.80
CA GLY A 20 11.60 -8.40 -3.03
C GLY A 20 12.20 -7.03 -2.75
N THR A 21 13.10 -6.57 -3.62
CA THR A 21 13.83 -5.31 -3.48
C THR A 21 13.72 -4.44 -4.74
N LEU A 22 14.14 -3.18 -4.63
CA LEU A 22 14.17 -2.19 -5.72
C LEU A 22 15.35 -2.40 -6.68
N GLY A 23 15.87 -3.63 -6.75
CA GLY A 23 17.05 -4.00 -7.54
C GLY A 23 16.69 -4.66 -8.87
N LYS A 24 17.62 -5.49 -9.36
CA LYS A 24 17.57 -6.13 -10.67
C LYS A 24 16.22 -6.79 -10.99
N GLU A 25 15.60 -7.45 -10.02
CA GLU A 25 14.37 -8.20 -10.20
C GLU A 25 13.17 -7.26 -10.41
N ALA A 26 13.16 -6.08 -9.78
CA ALA A 26 12.15 -5.06 -10.01
C ALA A 26 12.29 -4.43 -11.42
N PHE A 27 13.50 -4.17 -11.87
CA PHE A 27 13.75 -3.69 -13.23
C PHE A 27 13.36 -4.75 -14.29
N ALA A 28 13.69 -6.02 -14.05
CA ALA A 28 13.27 -7.12 -14.92
C ALA A 28 11.73 -7.26 -14.98
N PHE A 29 11.03 -7.01 -13.86
CA PHE A 29 9.57 -7.01 -13.85
C PHE A 29 8.99 -5.85 -14.67
N VAL A 30 9.61 -4.69 -14.65
CA VAL A 30 9.23 -3.56 -15.56
C VAL A 30 9.42 -3.97 -17.02
N ASP A 31 10.53 -4.62 -17.38
CA ASP A 31 10.75 -5.11 -18.76
C ASP A 31 9.70 -6.14 -19.16
N PHE A 32 9.34 -7.06 -18.26
CA PHE A 32 8.24 -8.01 -18.44
C PHE A 32 6.90 -7.29 -18.70
N LEU A 33 6.55 -6.31 -17.89
CA LEU A 33 5.32 -5.53 -18.06
C LEU A 33 5.27 -4.80 -19.41
N ALA A 34 6.38 -4.19 -19.80
CA ALA A 34 6.50 -3.52 -21.10
C ALA A 34 6.35 -4.53 -22.27
N GLY A 35 6.97 -5.71 -22.17
CA GLY A 35 6.81 -6.84 -23.10
C GLY A 35 5.37 -7.30 -23.19
N ALA A 36 4.72 -7.45 -22.05
CA ALA A 36 3.31 -7.81 -21.87
C ALA A 36 2.32 -6.70 -22.28
N LYS A 37 2.80 -5.55 -22.77
CA LYS A 37 1.96 -4.39 -23.13
C LYS A 37 1.09 -3.87 -22.01
N GLN A 38 1.58 -3.95 -20.77
CA GLN A 38 0.89 -3.42 -19.61
C GLN A 38 1.22 -1.94 -19.41
N THR A 39 0.19 -1.12 -19.17
CA THR A 39 0.34 0.30 -18.86
C THR A 39 0.61 0.52 -17.38
N TYR A 40 0.08 -0.36 -16.52
CA TYR A 40 0.14 -0.16 -15.06
C TYR A 40 0.82 -1.31 -14.32
N TRP A 41 1.64 -0.93 -13.36
CA TRP A 41 2.10 -1.80 -12.27
C TRP A 41 1.50 -1.31 -10.97
N GLN A 42 0.51 -2.03 -10.44
CA GLN A 42 -0.06 -1.73 -9.13
C GLN A 42 0.74 -2.45 -8.05
N ILE A 43 1.11 -1.69 -7.03
CA ILE A 43 1.81 -2.17 -5.84
C ILE A 43 0.98 -1.89 -4.58
N LEU A 44 1.40 -2.45 -3.45
CA LEU A 44 0.86 -2.12 -2.13
C LEU A 44 1.67 -0.99 -1.48
N PRO A 45 1.20 -0.41 -0.33
CA PRO A 45 1.93 0.66 0.34
C PRO A 45 3.39 0.28 0.58
N ILE A 46 4.30 1.22 0.32
CA ILE A 46 5.76 1.01 0.40
C ILE A 46 6.38 1.60 1.68
N GLY A 47 5.56 1.92 2.68
CA GLY A 47 6.03 2.43 3.96
C GLY A 47 6.67 1.36 4.85
N PRO A 48 7.49 1.77 5.85
CA PRO A 48 8.08 0.85 6.82
C PRO A 48 7.00 0.19 7.66
N THR A 49 7.06 -1.13 7.80
CA THR A 49 6.07 -1.93 8.52
C THR A 49 6.45 -2.12 9.99
N GLY A 50 5.43 -2.18 10.85
CA GLY A 50 5.57 -2.51 12.26
C GLY A 50 5.25 -3.98 12.57
N TYR A 51 4.88 -4.25 13.82
CA TYR A 51 4.43 -5.56 14.25
C TYR A 51 3.19 -6.00 13.44
N GLY A 52 3.21 -7.26 12.96
CA GLY A 52 2.17 -7.81 12.09
C GLY A 52 2.44 -7.58 10.59
N ASP A 53 3.52 -6.88 10.23
CA ASP A 53 4.09 -6.73 8.89
C ASP A 53 3.14 -6.13 7.83
N SER A 54 1.99 -5.62 8.25
CA SER A 54 1.00 -5.02 7.35
C SER A 54 1.53 -3.71 6.74
N PRO A 55 1.55 -3.59 5.41
CA PRO A 55 1.91 -2.34 4.75
C PRO A 55 0.92 -1.20 5.01
N TYR A 56 -0.30 -1.53 5.51
CA TYR A 56 -1.32 -0.54 5.88
C TYR A 56 -1.15 -0.01 7.32
N GLN A 57 -0.21 -0.58 8.10
CA GLN A 57 0.14 -0.14 9.46
C GLN A 57 1.59 0.37 9.48
N SER A 58 1.86 1.42 8.70
CA SER A 58 3.19 1.99 8.56
C SER A 58 3.54 2.97 9.69
N PHE A 59 4.82 3.01 10.05
CA PHE A 59 5.37 4.02 10.97
C PHE A 59 5.35 5.45 10.41
N SER A 60 5.08 5.63 9.13
CA SER A 60 4.99 6.94 8.50
C SER A 60 4.18 6.89 7.20
N ALA A 61 3.39 7.93 6.95
CA ALA A 61 2.69 8.15 5.68
C ALA A 61 3.63 8.60 4.54
N PHE A 62 4.90 8.88 4.85
CA PHE A 62 5.87 9.47 3.92
C PHE A 62 7.12 8.61 3.72
N ALA A 63 7.56 7.88 4.75
CA ALA A 63 8.80 7.11 4.69
C ALA A 63 8.69 5.87 3.82
N GLY A 64 9.80 5.49 3.19
CA GLY A 64 9.92 4.23 2.44
C GLY A 64 10.41 3.08 3.31
N ASN A 65 10.05 1.85 2.94
CA ASN A 65 10.39 0.63 3.66
C ASN A 65 11.86 0.27 3.48
N PRO A 66 12.67 0.26 4.54
CA PRO A 66 14.09 -0.11 4.47
C PRO A 66 14.32 -1.54 3.94
N TYR A 67 13.32 -2.43 4.05
CA TYR A 67 13.42 -3.80 3.55
C TYR A 67 13.49 -3.87 2.02
N PHE A 68 13.04 -2.84 1.30
CA PHE A 68 13.07 -2.82 -0.16
C PHE A 68 14.39 -2.33 -0.75
N ILE A 69 15.31 -1.78 0.07
CA ILE A 69 16.61 -1.32 -0.40
C ILE A 69 17.43 -2.52 -0.91
N ASP A 70 17.88 -2.47 -2.16
CA ASP A 70 18.75 -3.49 -2.74
C ASP A 70 20.23 -3.19 -2.40
N TYR A 71 20.87 -4.16 -1.78
CA TYR A 71 22.27 -4.01 -1.35
C TYR A 71 23.26 -3.98 -2.51
N ARG A 72 22.94 -4.62 -3.66
CA ARG A 72 23.80 -4.59 -4.85
C ARG A 72 23.94 -3.19 -5.40
N LEU A 73 22.83 -2.41 -5.38
CA LEU A 73 22.87 -1.00 -5.77
C LEU A 73 23.72 -0.16 -4.80
N LEU A 74 23.74 -0.49 -3.52
CA LEU A 74 24.62 0.18 -2.55
C LEU A 74 26.11 -0.18 -2.78
N VAL A 75 26.41 -1.39 -3.28
CA VAL A 75 27.77 -1.75 -3.70
C VAL A 75 28.17 -0.96 -4.94
N GLU A 76 27.30 -0.87 -5.95
CA GLU A 76 27.55 -0.09 -7.18
C GLU A 76 27.80 1.40 -6.88
N GLN A 77 27.11 1.93 -5.85
CA GLN A 77 27.26 3.31 -5.39
C GLN A 77 28.45 3.52 -4.43
N GLY A 78 29.17 2.46 -4.05
CA GLY A 78 30.32 2.54 -3.15
C GLY A 78 29.99 2.62 -1.66
N PHE A 79 28.72 2.51 -1.27
CA PHE A 79 28.28 2.52 0.13
C PHE A 79 28.43 1.15 0.82
N LEU A 80 28.54 0.05 0.06
CA LEU A 80 28.89 -1.28 0.54
C LEU A 80 30.02 -1.86 -0.32
N ILE A 81 30.67 -2.92 0.17
CA ILE A 81 31.55 -3.78 -0.63
C ILE A 81 30.93 -5.17 -0.75
N GLN A 82 31.30 -5.92 -1.80
CA GLN A 82 30.74 -7.24 -2.09
C GLN A 82 30.83 -8.22 -0.92
N ALA A 83 31.91 -8.16 -0.14
CA ALA A 83 32.10 -9.01 1.03
C ALA A 83 31.17 -8.74 2.21
N GLU A 84 30.43 -7.64 2.19
CA GLU A 84 29.48 -7.26 3.24
C GLU A 84 28.04 -7.68 2.93
N LEU A 85 27.81 -8.18 1.72
CA LEU A 85 26.49 -8.69 1.36
C LEU A 85 26.22 -10.00 2.11
N PRO A 86 24.98 -10.18 2.62
CA PRO A 86 24.59 -11.47 3.16
C PRO A 86 24.61 -12.54 2.06
N ALA A 87 24.79 -13.79 2.47
CA ALA A 87 24.68 -14.91 1.54
C ALA A 87 23.26 -14.93 0.91
N PRO A 88 23.16 -15.22 -0.40
CA PRO A 88 21.86 -15.36 -1.03
C PRO A 88 21.00 -16.42 -0.35
N GLN A 89 19.74 -16.08 -0.11
CA GLN A 89 18.75 -16.99 0.48
C GLN A 89 17.86 -17.59 -0.60
N PRO A 90 17.42 -18.83 -0.47
CA PRO A 90 16.39 -19.41 -1.33
C PRO A 90 15.12 -18.54 -1.32
N VAL A 91 14.43 -18.49 -2.45
CA VAL A 91 13.13 -17.80 -2.49
C VAL A 91 12.09 -18.67 -1.81
N GLY A 92 11.43 -18.10 -0.80
CA GLY A 92 10.37 -18.71 -0.01
C GLY A 92 9.52 -17.63 0.63
N ALA A 93 8.65 -18.00 1.54
CA ALA A 93 7.89 -17.04 2.33
C ALA A 93 8.84 -16.05 3.05
N ILE A 94 8.39 -14.81 3.21
CA ILE A 94 9.18 -13.78 3.87
C ILE A 94 9.27 -14.07 5.38
N ASP A 95 10.49 -14.16 5.90
CA ASP A 95 10.76 -14.15 7.34
C ASP A 95 11.05 -12.70 7.80
N TYR A 96 10.02 -11.98 8.18
CA TYR A 96 10.15 -10.62 8.68
C TYR A 96 11.00 -10.53 9.96
N GLY A 97 10.99 -11.57 10.80
CA GLY A 97 11.84 -11.64 11.98
C GLY A 97 13.33 -11.66 11.62
N ALA A 98 13.72 -12.40 10.58
CA ALA A 98 15.09 -12.38 10.06
C ALA A 98 15.43 -11.00 9.46
N LEU A 99 14.55 -10.42 8.65
CA LEU A 99 14.75 -9.08 8.08
C LEU A 99 14.94 -8.01 9.16
N TYR A 100 14.14 -8.05 10.20
CA TYR A 100 14.24 -7.15 11.34
C TYR A 100 15.60 -7.20 12.04
N ARG A 101 16.15 -8.40 12.21
CA ARG A 101 17.46 -8.58 12.88
C ARG A 101 18.66 -8.25 11.97
N GLU A 102 18.58 -8.59 10.70
CA GLU A 102 19.76 -8.62 9.83
C GLU A 102 19.93 -7.34 9.00
N ARG A 103 18.81 -6.79 8.47
CA ARG A 103 18.87 -5.64 7.57
C ARG A 103 19.50 -4.39 8.20
N PRO A 104 19.18 -4.02 9.45
CA PRO A 104 19.78 -2.84 10.07
C PRO A 104 21.31 -2.94 10.17
N LEU A 105 21.85 -4.16 10.35
CA LEU A 105 23.30 -4.38 10.46
C LEU A 105 24.04 -4.06 9.15
N VAL A 106 23.43 -4.41 8.01
CA VAL A 106 24.00 -4.13 6.69
C VAL A 106 23.82 -2.66 6.33
N LEU A 107 22.61 -2.12 6.52
CA LEU A 107 22.29 -0.73 6.22
C LEU A 107 23.09 0.25 7.07
N LYS A 108 23.43 -0.12 8.32
CA LYS A 108 24.28 0.72 9.20
C LYS A 108 25.66 0.95 8.58
N LYS A 109 26.27 -0.08 7.99
CA LYS A 109 27.59 0.06 7.33
C LYS A 109 27.51 1.03 6.14
N ALA A 110 26.44 0.94 5.35
CA ALA A 110 26.22 1.84 4.23
C ALA A 110 26.01 3.28 4.70
N ALA A 111 25.17 3.45 5.73
CA ALA A 111 24.89 4.75 6.32
C ALA A 111 26.15 5.39 6.91
N ASP A 112 26.98 4.62 7.62
CA ASP A 112 28.24 5.11 8.20
C ASP A 112 29.20 5.67 7.12
N ARG A 113 29.27 4.99 5.95
CA ARG A 113 30.09 5.48 4.83
C ARG A 113 29.52 6.77 4.22
N LEU A 114 28.21 6.82 4.01
CA LEU A 114 27.57 8.05 3.53
C LEU A 114 27.78 9.22 4.51
N LEU A 115 27.59 8.99 5.81
CA LEU A 115 27.68 10.02 6.84
C LEU A 115 29.13 10.45 7.12
N ALA A 116 30.12 9.58 6.87
CA ALA A 116 31.53 9.96 6.93
C ALA A 116 31.94 10.95 5.82
N SER A 117 31.24 10.93 4.67
CA SER A 117 31.45 11.86 3.55
C SER A 117 30.12 12.13 2.84
N PRO A 118 29.25 12.96 3.43
CA PRO A 118 27.92 13.22 2.88
C PRO A 118 27.99 13.86 1.50
N THR A 119 27.14 13.37 0.59
CA THR A 119 27.07 13.91 -0.79
C THR A 119 26.14 15.11 -0.88
N GLU A 120 26.33 15.96 -1.89
CA GLU A 120 25.37 17.06 -2.20
C GLU A 120 23.96 16.55 -2.42
N ALA A 121 23.81 15.37 -3.05
CA ALA A 121 22.50 14.73 -3.23
C ALA A 121 21.82 14.37 -1.91
N TYR A 122 22.58 13.91 -0.93
CA TYR A 122 22.06 13.61 0.42
C TYR A 122 21.58 14.90 1.13
N HIS A 123 22.37 15.97 1.08
CA HIS A 123 21.97 17.26 1.67
C HIS A 123 20.73 17.83 0.99
N THR A 124 20.67 17.76 -0.33
CA THR A 124 19.49 18.19 -1.10
C THR A 124 18.26 17.36 -0.73
N PHE A 125 18.40 16.04 -0.57
CA PHE A 125 17.32 15.17 -0.12
C PHE A 125 16.83 15.57 1.27
N CYS A 126 17.71 15.72 2.26
CA CYS A 126 17.35 16.12 3.60
C CYS A 126 16.59 17.45 3.63
N THR A 127 17.07 18.45 2.87
CA THR A 127 16.43 19.76 2.77
C THR A 127 15.02 19.67 2.16
N ARG A 128 14.86 18.89 1.06
CA ARG A 128 13.58 18.76 0.36
C ARG A 128 12.55 17.97 1.18
N GLN A 129 13.00 17.03 2.00
CA GLN A 129 12.15 16.14 2.80
C GLN A 129 12.02 16.55 4.27
N ASP A 130 12.54 17.71 4.65
CA ASP A 130 12.58 18.20 6.03
C ASP A 130 11.21 18.18 6.73
N PHE A 131 10.14 18.43 5.98
CA PHE A 131 8.77 18.49 6.49
C PHE A 131 8.26 17.21 7.18
N TRP A 132 8.90 16.05 6.94
CA TRP A 132 8.57 14.77 7.58
C TRP A 132 9.81 14.03 8.08
N LEU A 133 10.95 14.15 7.39
CA LEU A 133 12.13 13.29 7.58
C LEU A 133 12.74 13.42 8.97
N GLU A 134 12.85 14.64 9.48
CA GLU A 134 13.38 14.89 10.82
C GLU A 134 12.48 14.28 11.91
N GLY A 135 11.17 14.49 11.80
CA GLY A 135 10.18 13.93 12.73
C GLY A 135 10.18 12.40 12.72
N TYR A 136 10.20 11.81 11.53
CA TYR A 136 10.28 10.36 11.37
C TYR A 136 11.58 9.77 11.93
N ALA A 137 12.72 10.35 11.59
CA ALA A 137 14.02 9.86 12.03
C ALA A 137 14.16 9.90 13.56
N LEU A 138 13.71 10.98 14.19
CA LEU A 138 13.68 11.09 15.64
C LEU A 138 12.68 10.11 16.28
N PHE A 139 11.49 9.95 15.70
CA PHE A 139 10.51 8.95 16.15
C PHE A 139 11.11 7.55 16.16
N MET A 140 11.74 7.12 15.07
CA MET A 140 12.36 5.81 14.96
C MET A 140 13.54 5.62 15.92
N ALA A 141 14.34 6.66 16.14
CA ALA A 141 15.46 6.63 17.09
C ALA A 141 14.95 6.48 18.54
N ILE A 142 13.92 7.24 18.94
CA ILE A 142 13.27 7.10 20.25
C ILE A 142 12.63 5.72 20.38
N LYS A 143 11.92 5.24 19.36
CA LYS A 143 11.29 3.92 19.36
C LYS A 143 12.31 2.80 19.61
N ALA A 144 13.47 2.88 18.97
CA ALA A 144 14.56 1.93 19.20
C ALA A 144 15.08 2.00 20.66
N GLU A 145 15.26 3.20 21.21
CA GLU A 145 15.65 3.42 22.62
C GLU A 145 14.59 2.89 23.59
N GLN A 146 13.31 3.01 23.25
CA GLN A 146 12.19 2.49 24.04
C GLN A 146 11.91 0.98 23.75
N HIS A 147 12.90 0.25 23.23
CA HIS A 147 12.81 -1.20 22.96
C HIS A 147 11.63 -1.60 22.05
N GLN A 148 11.30 -0.77 21.08
CA GLN A 148 10.18 -0.94 20.15
C GLN A 148 8.79 -0.83 20.80
N ALA A 149 8.69 -0.27 21.99
CA ALA A 149 7.40 0.02 22.62
C ALA A 149 6.53 0.89 21.71
N GLY A 150 5.22 0.66 21.71
CA GLY A 150 4.26 1.49 20.98
C GLY A 150 4.23 2.93 21.53
N LEU A 151 3.84 3.88 20.67
CA LEU A 151 3.77 5.29 21.05
C LEU A 151 2.97 5.53 22.35
N ALA A 152 1.88 4.80 22.55
CA ALA A 152 1.03 4.90 23.73
C ALA A 152 1.77 4.56 25.05
N ASP A 153 2.81 3.74 24.97
CA ASP A 153 3.58 3.24 26.13
C ASP A 153 4.85 4.07 26.39
N TRP A 154 5.10 5.12 25.59
CA TRP A 154 6.26 5.96 25.79
C TRP A 154 6.14 6.83 27.07
N PRO A 155 7.26 7.21 27.69
CA PRO A 155 7.26 8.20 28.76
C PRO A 155 6.50 9.48 28.36
N ASP A 156 5.68 10.01 29.23
CA ASP A 156 4.80 11.14 28.96
C ASP A 156 5.52 12.32 28.28
N ALA A 157 6.70 12.68 28.77
CA ALA A 157 7.48 13.80 28.23
C ALA A 157 7.88 13.59 26.75
N LEU A 158 8.16 12.36 26.33
CA LEU A 158 8.47 12.02 24.94
C LEU A 158 7.19 11.87 24.11
N ARG A 159 6.16 11.21 24.66
CA ARG A 159 4.88 11.01 23.97
C ARG A 159 4.20 12.34 23.68
N THR A 160 4.17 13.27 24.65
CA THR A 160 3.57 14.61 24.52
C THR A 160 4.52 15.65 23.93
N ARG A 161 5.70 15.23 23.47
CA ARG A 161 6.69 16.07 22.78
C ARG A 161 7.14 17.30 23.56
N GLN A 162 7.38 17.16 24.87
CA GLN A 162 7.89 18.27 25.67
C GLN A 162 9.23 18.77 25.11
N PRO A 163 9.43 20.09 24.94
CA PRO A 163 10.59 20.64 24.24
C PRO A 163 11.94 20.20 24.83
N GLU A 164 12.04 20.17 26.16
CA GLU A 164 13.25 19.74 26.87
C GLU A 164 13.57 18.26 26.63
N ALA A 165 12.54 17.41 26.68
CA ALA A 165 12.68 15.97 26.41
C ALA A 165 13.10 15.71 24.97
N LEU A 166 12.52 16.45 24.00
CA LEU A 166 12.90 16.33 22.58
C LEU A 166 14.31 16.84 22.33
N SER A 167 14.72 17.95 22.95
CA SER A 167 16.08 18.48 22.83
C SER A 167 17.11 17.48 23.37
N ALA A 168 16.84 16.91 24.55
CA ALA A 168 17.69 15.88 25.15
C ALA A 168 17.73 14.60 24.28
N ALA A 169 16.60 14.17 23.73
CA ALA A 169 16.53 13.01 22.85
C ALA A 169 17.35 13.24 21.55
N ARG A 170 17.19 14.39 20.88
CA ARG A 170 17.96 14.74 19.69
C ARG A 170 19.47 14.72 19.94
N ALA A 171 19.92 15.31 21.06
CA ALA A 171 21.34 15.32 21.38
C ALA A 171 21.89 13.92 21.65
N ARG A 172 21.14 13.09 22.37
CA ARG A 172 21.54 11.73 22.75
C ARG A 172 21.49 10.74 21.61
N LEU A 173 20.52 10.89 20.69
CA LEU A 173 20.22 9.95 19.62
C LEU A 173 20.64 10.48 18.23
N ALA A 174 21.54 11.45 18.17
CA ALA A 174 21.93 12.12 16.93
C ALA A 174 22.40 11.12 15.84
N GLU A 175 23.23 10.15 16.21
CA GLU A 175 23.72 9.11 15.27
C GLU A 175 22.59 8.24 14.74
N GLN A 176 21.60 7.89 15.57
CA GLN A 176 20.44 7.09 15.16
C GLN A 176 19.51 7.89 14.24
N VAL A 177 19.32 9.18 14.52
CA VAL A 177 18.56 10.08 13.66
C VAL A 177 19.22 10.18 12.29
N ASP A 178 20.54 10.40 12.22
CA ASP A 178 21.27 10.48 10.97
C ASP A 178 21.26 9.14 10.21
N TYR A 179 21.34 8.00 10.92
CA TYR A 179 21.15 6.69 10.33
C TYR A 179 19.80 6.56 9.61
N HIS A 180 18.71 6.92 10.26
CA HIS A 180 17.38 6.83 9.65
C HIS A 180 17.23 7.76 8.45
N LYS A 181 17.80 8.96 8.48
CA LYS A 181 17.84 9.87 7.31
C LYS A 181 18.62 9.24 6.15
N ALA A 182 19.79 8.67 6.42
CA ALA A 182 20.62 8.02 5.41
C ALA A 182 19.89 6.82 4.76
N VAL A 183 19.20 6.01 5.55
CA VAL A 183 18.39 4.89 5.06
C VAL A 183 17.25 5.36 4.15
N GLN A 184 16.56 6.45 4.52
CA GLN A 184 15.52 7.03 3.66
C GLN A 184 16.09 7.60 2.36
N PHE A 185 17.27 8.21 2.39
CA PHE A 185 17.97 8.63 1.18
C PHE A 185 18.27 7.46 0.24
N PHE A 186 18.75 6.33 0.74
CA PHE A 186 18.99 5.13 -0.07
C PHE A 186 17.70 4.60 -0.69
N PHE A 187 16.63 4.51 0.10
CA PHE A 187 15.34 4.09 -0.41
C PHE A 187 14.84 4.98 -1.55
N TYR A 188 14.80 6.29 -1.34
CA TYR A 188 14.27 7.21 -2.35
C TYR A 188 15.16 7.32 -3.59
N THR A 189 16.46 7.15 -3.44
CA THR A 189 17.39 7.08 -4.58
C THR A 189 17.05 5.88 -5.47
N GLN A 190 16.85 4.71 -4.89
CA GLN A 190 16.51 3.49 -5.63
C GLN A 190 15.08 3.53 -6.16
N TRP A 191 14.13 4.00 -5.38
CA TRP A 191 12.73 4.14 -5.80
C TRP A 191 12.58 5.07 -7.01
N ASN A 192 13.19 6.24 -6.94
CA ASN A 192 13.11 7.21 -8.02
C ASN A 192 13.76 6.69 -9.31
N ALA A 193 14.85 5.93 -9.20
CA ALA A 193 15.48 5.28 -10.36
C ALA A 193 14.55 4.25 -11.00
N LEU A 194 13.89 3.38 -10.19
CA LEU A 194 12.94 2.39 -10.67
C LEU A 194 11.72 3.07 -11.31
N LYS A 195 11.15 4.11 -10.68
CA LYS A 195 10.01 4.86 -11.24
C LYS A 195 10.37 5.49 -12.59
N ALA A 196 11.52 6.15 -12.67
CA ALA A 196 11.99 6.77 -13.91
C ALA A 196 12.17 5.71 -15.02
N TYR A 197 12.72 4.55 -14.68
CA TYR A 197 12.88 3.44 -15.64
C TYR A 197 11.53 2.91 -16.11
N ALA A 198 10.59 2.66 -15.20
CA ALA A 198 9.24 2.21 -15.53
C ALA A 198 8.54 3.18 -16.48
N ASN A 199 8.58 4.48 -16.14
CA ASN A 199 7.98 5.52 -16.97
C ASN A 199 8.64 5.63 -18.38
N ALA A 200 9.95 5.46 -18.47
CA ALA A 200 10.67 5.43 -19.75
C ALA A 200 10.29 4.22 -20.61
N LYS A 201 9.82 3.12 -20.00
CA LYS A 201 9.28 1.95 -20.68
C LYS A 201 7.76 2.03 -20.97
N GLY A 202 7.11 3.15 -20.64
CA GLY A 202 5.67 3.34 -20.78
C GLY A 202 4.83 2.69 -19.66
N VAL A 203 5.48 2.20 -18.58
CA VAL A 203 4.80 1.61 -17.44
C VAL A 203 4.62 2.66 -16.34
N GLN A 204 3.40 2.82 -15.87
CA GLN A 204 3.03 3.73 -14.79
C GLN A 204 2.85 2.97 -13.47
N LEU A 205 3.36 3.53 -12.38
CA LEU A 205 3.21 2.94 -11.05
C LEU A 205 1.90 3.39 -10.41
N VAL A 206 1.06 2.42 -10.05
CA VAL A 206 -0.13 2.65 -9.23
C VAL A 206 0.24 2.30 -7.79
N GLY A 207 0.38 3.34 -6.97
CA GLY A 207 0.63 3.19 -5.53
C GLY A 207 -0.66 3.03 -4.74
N ASP A 208 -0.51 2.69 -3.48
CA ASP A 208 -1.62 2.49 -2.56
C ASP A 208 -1.34 3.24 -1.24
N ILE A 209 -2.34 3.93 -0.72
CA ILE A 209 -2.25 4.59 0.59
C ILE A 209 -3.49 4.28 1.41
N PRO A 210 -3.33 3.84 2.68
CA PRO A 210 -4.47 3.73 3.58
C PRO A 210 -5.01 5.11 3.92
N ILE A 211 -6.34 5.24 4.08
CA ILE A 211 -6.92 6.51 4.55
C ILE A 211 -6.33 6.90 5.91
N TYR A 212 -6.25 5.97 6.84
CA TYR A 212 -5.74 6.22 8.19
C TYR A 212 -4.22 6.01 8.29
N VAL A 213 -3.61 6.64 9.30
CA VAL A 213 -2.24 6.34 9.72
C VAL A 213 -2.24 5.27 10.81
N SER A 214 -1.09 4.68 11.10
CA SER A 214 -0.95 3.77 12.24
C SER A 214 -1.02 4.51 13.58
N PRO A 215 -1.57 3.90 14.64
CA PRO A 215 -1.50 4.43 15.99
C PRO A 215 -0.05 4.53 16.51
N ASP A 216 0.85 3.77 15.92
CA ASP A 216 2.28 3.79 16.22
C ASP A 216 3.02 4.39 15.02
N SER A 217 2.83 5.68 14.79
CA SER A 217 3.43 6.40 13.67
C SER A 217 4.00 7.76 14.04
N SER A 218 4.99 8.18 13.26
CA SER A 218 5.55 9.52 13.36
C SER A 218 4.52 10.60 13.03
N ASP A 219 3.52 10.28 12.20
CA ASP A 219 2.46 11.21 11.81
C ASP A 219 1.56 11.57 12.99
N LEU A 220 1.08 10.56 13.74
CA LEU A 220 0.32 10.77 14.96
C LEU A 220 1.17 11.51 16.01
N TRP A 221 2.43 11.11 16.17
CA TRP A 221 3.32 11.71 17.15
C TRP A 221 3.69 13.15 16.84
N THR A 222 3.93 13.49 15.55
CA THR A 222 4.33 14.86 15.18
C THR A 222 3.17 15.84 15.09
N HIS A 223 1.97 15.34 14.82
CA HIS A 223 0.75 16.13 14.60
C HIS A 223 -0.45 15.60 15.41
N PRO A 224 -0.32 15.37 16.73
CA PRO A 224 -1.41 14.78 17.52
C PRO A 224 -2.69 15.61 17.49
N GLU A 225 -2.58 16.93 17.25
CA GLU A 225 -3.71 17.84 17.12
C GLU A 225 -4.62 17.55 15.93
N LEU A 226 -4.14 16.83 14.93
CA LEU A 226 -4.91 16.46 13.73
C LEU A 226 -5.75 15.18 13.92
N PHE A 227 -5.65 14.54 15.08
CA PHE A 227 -6.32 13.28 15.37
C PHE A 227 -7.19 13.37 16.62
N GLN A 228 -8.12 12.46 16.79
CA GLN A 228 -8.99 12.37 17.97
C GLN A 228 -8.22 11.78 19.16
N THR A 229 -7.44 12.64 19.82
CA THR A 229 -6.61 12.29 20.97
C THR A 229 -6.99 13.11 22.20
N ASP A 230 -6.62 12.61 23.38
CA ASP A 230 -6.65 13.38 24.62
C ASP A 230 -5.39 14.29 24.75
N GLY A 231 -5.29 15.06 25.84
CA GLY A 231 -4.14 15.92 26.09
C GLY A 231 -2.82 15.17 26.36
N GLN A 232 -2.86 13.85 26.45
CA GLN A 232 -1.72 12.96 26.63
C GLN A 232 -1.38 12.16 25.37
N VAL A 233 -2.00 12.49 24.22
CA VAL A 233 -1.79 11.78 22.94
C VAL A 233 -2.27 10.32 22.99
N HIS A 234 -3.20 9.98 23.87
CA HIS A 234 -3.90 8.71 23.77
C HIS A 234 -5.13 8.87 22.87
N LEU A 235 -5.41 7.84 22.07
CA LEU A 235 -6.57 7.82 21.21
C LEU A 235 -7.86 7.80 22.04
N THR A 236 -8.83 8.64 21.68
CA THR A 236 -10.16 8.64 22.28
C THR A 236 -11.15 7.77 21.46
N GLN A 237 -10.96 7.77 20.16
CA GLN A 237 -11.72 6.98 19.19
C GLN A 237 -10.76 6.33 18.20
N VAL A 238 -11.16 5.17 17.66
CA VAL A 238 -10.41 4.43 16.65
C VAL A 238 -11.29 3.98 15.49
N ALA A 239 -10.66 3.76 14.34
CA ALA A 239 -11.35 3.33 13.12
C ALA A 239 -11.69 1.85 13.14
N GLY A 240 -12.71 1.50 12.38
CA GLY A 240 -13.12 0.13 12.10
C GLY A 240 -14.29 0.06 11.12
N CYS A 241 -14.92 -1.12 11.06
CA CYS A 241 -16.16 -1.34 10.33
C CYS A 241 -17.24 -1.94 11.25
N PRO A 242 -18.51 -1.63 11.03
CA PRO A 242 -19.59 -2.21 11.81
C PRO A 242 -19.68 -3.74 11.62
N PRO A 243 -20.36 -4.44 12.53
CA PRO A 243 -20.79 -5.82 12.30
C PRO A 243 -21.56 -5.97 10.99
N ASP A 244 -21.25 -7.02 10.24
CA ASP A 244 -21.91 -7.40 8.99
C ASP A 244 -22.13 -8.92 8.89
N ALA A 245 -22.59 -9.41 7.73
CA ALA A 245 -22.82 -10.83 7.49
C ALA A 245 -21.51 -11.67 7.47
N PHE A 246 -20.36 -11.04 7.33
CA PHE A 246 -19.03 -11.69 7.24
C PHE A 246 -18.26 -11.60 8.55
N ALA A 247 -18.50 -10.55 9.36
CA ALA A 247 -17.81 -10.27 10.61
C ALA A 247 -18.85 -9.88 11.69
N ALA A 248 -19.32 -10.84 12.46
CA ALA A 248 -20.38 -10.64 13.49
C ALA A 248 -20.00 -9.60 14.56
N ASP A 249 -18.70 -9.43 14.86
CA ASP A 249 -18.18 -8.44 15.80
C ASP A 249 -17.69 -7.16 15.10
N GLY A 250 -17.87 -7.07 13.79
CA GLY A 250 -17.28 -6.03 12.95
C GLY A 250 -15.76 -6.15 12.85
N GLN A 251 -15.11 -5.12 12.34
CA GLN A 251 -13.66 -5.06 12.25
C GLN A 251 -13.13 -3.89 13.08
N LEU A 252 -12.31 -4.18 14.07
CA LEU A 252 -11.60 -3.18 14.86
C LEU A 252 -10.20 -2.98 14.27
N TRP A 253 -9.99 -1.90 13.52
CA TRP A 253 -8.70 -1.62 12.89
C TRP A 253 -7.71 -0.94 13.83
N GLY A 254 -8.23 -0.16 14.80
CA GLY A 254 -7.41 0.49 15.82
C GLY A 254 -6.66 1.75 15.35
N ASN A 255 -6.83 2.17 14.10
CA ASN A 255 -6.20 3.37 13.57
C ASN A 255 -6.79 4.64 14.20
N PRO A 256 -5.99 5.71 14.42
CA PRO A 256 -6.50 6.99 14.89
C PRO A 256 -7.45 7.62 13.89
N LEU A 257 -8.55 8.17 14.39
CA LEU A 257 -9.48 8.97 13.60
C LEU A 257 -8.99 10.41 13.50
N TYR A 258 -9.25 11.05 12.35
CA TYR A 258 -8.91 12.45 12.12
C TYR A 258 -9.84 13.38 12.87
N ASP A 259 -9.31 14.49 13.39
CA ASP A 259 -10.08 15.67 13.82
C ASP A 259 -10.36 16.53 12.57
N TRP A 260 -11.41 16.18 11.83
CA TRP A 260 -11.73 16.82 10.55
C TRP A 260 -11.96 18.33 10.66
N PRO A 261 -12.57 18.88 11.73
CA PRO A 261 -12.64 20.33 11.94
C PRO A 261 -11.28 21.01 11.93
N LYS A 262 -10.26 20.41 12.55
CA LYS A 262 -8.90 20.98 12.54
C LYS A 262 -8.22 20.88 11.19
N HIS A 263 -8.43 19.76 10.47
CA HIS A 263 -7.97 19.65 9.08
C HIS A 263 -8.61 20.73 8.20
N GLN A 264 -9.91 20.94 8.32
CA GLN A 264 -10.63 21.95 7.54
C GLN A 264 -10.18 23.37 7.89
N ALA A 265 -9.91 23.66 9.16
CA ALA A 265 -9.41 24.97 9.62
C ALA A 265 -8.05 25.34 9.02
N THR A 266 -7.25 24.35 8.61
CA THR A 266 -5.95 24.52 7.91
C THR A 266 -6.04 24.27 6.41
N ASP A 267 -7.25 24.27 5.85
CA ASP A 267 -7.49 23.96 4.44
C ASP A 267 -6.84 22.62 4.02
N PHE A 268 -6.98 21.62 4.88
CA PHE A 268 -6.45 20.27 4.69
C PHE A 268 -4.94 20.22 4.40
N ALA A 269 -4.15 21.14 4.94
CA ALA A 269 -2.74 21.32 4.62
C ALA A 269 -1.91 20.02 4.75
N TRP A 270 -2.14 19.22 5.80
CA TRP A 270 -1.46 17.94 5.98
C TRP A 270 -1.84 16.93 4.88
N TRP A 271 -3.14 16.82 4.55
CA TRP A 271 -3.63 15.93 3.49
C TRP A 271 -3.16 16.37 2.11
N LYS A 272 -3.16 17.67 1.81
CA LYS A 272 -2.60 18.23 0.57
C LYS A 272 -1.13 17.81 0.43
N ARG A 273 -0.35 17.93 1.50
CA ARG A 273 1.06 17.54 1.51
C ARG A 273 1.24 16.03 1.35
N ARG A 274 0.43 15.20 2.02
CA ARG A 274 0.43 13.74 1.86
C ARG A 274 0.14 13.33 0.43
N MET A 275 -0.87 13.92 -0.19
CA MET A 275 -1.23 13.61 -1.57
C MET A 275 -0.20 14.12 -2.58
N GLN A 276 0.34 15.32 -2.40
CA GLN A 276 1.45 15.82 -3.23
C GLN A 276 2.67 14.90 -3.15
N HIS A 277 3.00 14.43 -1.96
CA HIS A 277 4.07 13.46 -1.79
C HIS A 277 3.74 12.14 -2.51
N ALA A 278 2.56 11.57 -2.29
CA ALA A 278 2.13 10.32 -2.93
C ALA A 278 2.17 10.42 -4.47
N THR A 279 1.65 11.50 -5.06
CA THR A 279 1.68 11.72 -6.52
C THR A 279 3.09 12.03 -7.05
N SER A 280 4.01 12.48 -6.20
CA SER A 280 5.42 12.62 -6.59
C SER A 280 6.14 11.27 -6.72
N ILE A 281 5.76 10.28 -5.92
CA ILE A 281 6.39 8.94 -5.91
C ILE A 281 5.63 7.91 -6.75
N TYR A 282 4.34 8.12 -7.02
CA TYR A 282 3.51 7.28 -7.89
C TYR A 282 3.02 8.07 -9.10
N ASN A 283 2.50 7.39 -10.12
CA ASN A 283 1.81 8.02 -11.25
C ASN A 283 0.30 8.08 -11.00
N VAL A 284 -0.24 7.06 -10.32
CA VAL A 284 -1.63 6.96 -9.88
C VAL A 284 -1.63 6.51 -8.43
N VAL A 285 -2.55 7.00 -7.62
CA VAL A 285 -2.66 6.69 -6.19
C VAL A 285 -4.03 6.06 -5.92
N ARG A 286 -4.05 4.81 -5.49
CA ARG A 286 -5.26 4.21 -4.91
C ARG A 286 -5.38 4.67 -3.46
N ILE A 287 -6.54 5.22 -3.11
CA ILE A 287 -6.85 5.54 -1.72
C ILE A 287 -7.75 4.44 -1.17
N ASP A 288 -7.21 3.71 -0.22
CA ASP A 288 -7.90 2.65 0.50
C ASP A 288 -8.98 3.24 1.42
N HIS A 289 -10.13 2.55 1.50
CA HIS A 289 -11.30 2.96 2.29
C HIS A 289 -11.79 4.39 2.00
N PHE A 290 -11.89 4.77 0.72
CA PHE A 290 -12.25 6.12 0.27
C PHE A 290 -13.60 6.61 0.84
N ARG A 291 -14.56 5.71 1.11
CA ARG A 291 -15.82 6.06 1.75
C ARG A 291 -15.66 6.79 3.09
N GLY A 292 -14.55 6.57 3.80
CA GLY A 292 -14.23 7.20 5.08
C GLY A 292 -14.18 8.73 5.04
N PHE A 293 -14.05 9.33 3.87
CA PHE A 293 -14.16 10.79 3.71
C PHE A 293 -15.60 11.28 3.74
N GLU A 294 -16.59 10.46 3.43
CA GLU A 294 -18.02 10.80 3.55
C GLU A 294 -18.54 10.47 4.96
N SER A 295 -18.29 9.23 5.38
CA SER A 295 -18.62 8.76 6.74
C SER A 295 -17.68 7.63 7.15
N TYR A 296 -17.28 7.67 8.39
CA TYR A 296 -16.36 6.71 8.98
C TYR A 296 -16.98 6.10 10.25
N TYR A 297 -16.59 4.86 10.54
CA TYR A 297 -17.08 4.16 11.72
C TYR A 297 -16.13 4.40 12.90
N SER A 298 -16.66 5.08 13.92
CA SER A 298 -15.95 5.52 15.12
C SER A 298 -16.24 4.55 16.27
N ILE A 299 -15.18 4.03 16.87
CA ILE A 299 -15.25 3.06 17.97
C ILE A 299 -14.51 3.65 19.16
N PRO A 300 -15.09 3.70 20.38
CA PRO A 300 -14.38 4.15 21.57
C PRO A 300 -13.07 3.38 21.77
N ALA A 301 -11.97 4.09 21.97
CA ALA A 301 -10.68 3.47 22.23
C ALA A 301 -10.75 2.57 23.48
N GLY A 302 -10.09 1.42 23.41
CA GLY A 302 -10.15 0.40 24.49
C GLY A 302 -11.23 -0.67 24.31
N ASN A 303 -12.18 -0.49 23.37
CA ASN A 303 -13.10 -1.56 23.01
C ASN A 303 -12.33 -2.73 22.38
N LYS A 304 -12.85 -3.96 22.60
CA LYS A 304 -12.24 -5.19 22.05
C LYS A 304 -12.86 -5.62 20.72
N THR A 305 -14.01 -5.08 20.39
CA THR A 305 -14.77 -5.36 19.16
C THR A 305 -15.33 -4.05 18.61
N ALA A 306 -15.83 -4.09 17.39
CA ALA A 306 -16.45 -2.93 16.75
C ALA A 306 -17.93 -2.72 17.12
N THR A 307 -18.55 -3.59 17.92
CA THR A 307 -20.00 -3.57 18.22
C THR A 307 -20.50 -2.31 18.92
N GLY A 308 -19.63 -1.58 19.62
CA GLY A 308 -19.97 -0.33 20.31
C GLY A 308 -19.71 0.95 19.51
N GLY A 309 -19.38 0.83 18.22
CA GLY A 309 -19.12 1.98 17.38
C GLY A 309 -20.37 2.62 16.78
N HIS A 310 -20.17 3.76 16.13
CA HIS A 310 -21.21 4.49 15.41
C HIS A 310 -20.63 5.22 14.20
N TRP A 311 -21.51 5.59 13.26
CA TRP A 311 -21.11 6.36 12.09
C TRP A 311 -20.98 7.84 12.41
N GLU A 312 -19.89 8.44 11.96
CA GLU A 312 -19.66 9.88 12.00
C GLU A 312 -19.44 10.43 10.59
N LYS A 313 -19.80 11.70 10.38
CA LYS A 313 -19.60 12.38 9.10
C LYS A 313 -18.15 12.81 8.91
N GLY A 314 -17.62 12.50 7.72
CA GLY A 314 -16.35 13.03 7.24
C GLY A 314 -16.46 14.39 6.57
N PRO A 315 -15.36 14.90 6.00
CA PRO A 315 -15.34 16.22 5.34
C PRO A 315 -16.01 16.23 3.96
N ASP A 316 -16.34 15.08 3.39
CA ASP A 316 -17.09 14.89 2.15
C ASP A 316 -16.54 15.78 1.00
N ARG A 317 -17.42 16.56 0.36
CA ARG A 317 -17.10 17.41 -0.80
C ARG A 317 -16.03 18.46 -0.51
N ALA A 318 -15.93 18.95 0.72
CA ALA A 318 -14.88 19.92 1.09
C ALA A 318 -13.47 19.32 0.92
N PHE A 319 -13.31 18.04 1.28
CA PHE A 319 -12.04 17.33 1.04
C PHE A 319 -11.78 17.14 -0.46
N ILE A 320 -12.80 16.72 -1.23
CA ILE A 320 -12.66 16.51 -2.68
C ILE A 320 -12.23 17.80 -3.37
N GLN A 321 -12.89 18.92 -3.04
CA GLN A 321 -12.53 20.23 -3.58
C GLN A 321 -11.08 20.59 -3.27
N ALA A 322 -10.64 20.43 -2.01
CA ALA A 322 -9.27 20.71 -1.60
C ALA A 322 -8.23 19.84 -2.35
N MET A 323 -8.58 18.56 -2.66
CA MET A 323 -7.71 17.69 -3.46
C MET A 323 -7.66 18.11 -4.93
N HIS A 324 -8.79 18.48 -5.55
CA HIS A 324 -8.81 19.00 -6.92
C HIS A 324 -8.01 20.29 -7.09
N GLU A 325 -8.11 21.21 -6.12
CA GLU A 325 -7.31 22.45 -6.12
C GLU A 325 -5.81 22.15 -6.02
N CYS A 326 -5.43 21.10 -5.30
CA CYS A 326 -4.04 20.74 -5.04
C CYS A 326 -3.41 19.91 -6.18
N LEU A 327 -4.16 18.97 -6.78
CA LEU A 327 -3.65 17.94 -7.68
C LEU A 327 -4.25 18.00 -9.09
N GLY A 328 -5.34 18.71 -9.31
CA GLY A 328 -6.19 18.57 -10.49
C GLY A 328 -7.10 17.32 -10.40
N GLU A 329 -7.71 16.96 -11.53
CA GLU A 329 -8.77 15.93 -11.59
C GLU A 329 -8.26 14.51 -11.91
N GLY A 330 -6.97 14.25 -11.86
CA GLY A 330 -6.43 12.97 -12.34
C GLY A 330 -5.54 12.23 -11.34
N GLY A 331 -5.27 10.95 -11.67
CA GLY A 331 -4.26 10.16 -10.97
C GLY A 331 -4.69 9.56 -9.63
N ILE A 332 -5.99 9.48 -9.32
CA ILE A 332 -6.50 8.86 -8.11
C ILE A 332 -7.50 7.73 -8.46
N ILE A 333 -7.42 6.62 -7.76
CA ILE A 333 -8.41 5.53 -7.73
C ILE A 333 -9.02 5.52 -6.34
N ALA A 334 -10.35 5.50 -6.27
CA ALA A 334 -11.09 5.42 -5.02
C ALA A 334 -11.46 3.95 -4.73
N GLU A 335 -11.01 3.42 -3.59
CA GLU A 335 -11.54 2.15 -3.12
C GLU A 335 -12.93 2.38 -2.53
N ASP A 336 -13.94 1.91 -3.26
CA ASP A 336 -15.38 2.05 -2.97
C ASP A 336 -16.05 0.69 -2.73
N LEU A 337 -15.33 -0.26 -2.14
CA LEU A 337 -15.85 -1.59 -1.85
C LEU A 337 -16.75 -1.60 -0.60
N GLY A 338 -17.58 -2.64 -0.46
CA GLY A 338 -18.50 -2.82 0.64
C GLY A 338 -19.83 -2.05 0.48
N TYR A 339 -20.50 -1.74 1.59
CA TYR A 339 -21.81 -1.09 1.56
C TYR A 339 -21.71 0.40 1.24
N LEU A 340 -22.26 0.81 0.10
CA LEU A 340 -22.25 2.19 -0.38
C LEU A 340 -23.62 2.85 -0.21
N THR A 341 -23.70 3.86 0.65
CA THR A 341 -24.90 4.70 0.77
C THR A 341 -25.05 5.63 -0.45
N PRO A 342 -26.25 6.21 -0.68
CA PRO A 342 -26.43 7.21 -1.73
C PRO A 342 -25.46 8.39 -1.62
N GLU A 343 -25.13 8.82 -0.39
CA GLU A 343 -24.22 9.93 -0.11
C GLU A 343 -22.78 9.59 -0.52
N VAL A 344 -22.30 8.39 -0.19
CA VAL A 344 -20.97 7.91 -0.64
C VAL A 344 -20.89 7.86 -2.16
N LYS A 345 -21.95 7.36 -2.83
CA LYS A 345 -22.02 7.34 -4.30
C LYS A 345 -22.01 8.76 -4.89
N ALA A 346 -22.71 9.70 -4.24
CA ALA A 346 -22.74 11.11 -4.66
C ALA A 346 -21.36 11.79 -4.48
N MET A 347 -20.64 11.50 -3.40
CA MET A 347 -19.26 11.97 -3.19
C MET A 347 -18.32 11.39 -4.24
N LEU A 348 -18.38 10.09 -4.50
CA LEU A 348 -17.57 9.44 -5.52
C LEU A 348 -17.83 10.02 -6.91
N ALA A 349 -19.11 10.21 -7.27
CA ALA A 349 -19.46 10.84 -8.54
C ALA A 349 -18.95 12.28 -8.64
N ALA A 350 -19.00 13.05 -7.54
CA ALA A 350 -18.48 14.42 -7.49
C ALA A 350 -16.94 14.48 -7.56
N SER A 351 -16.24 13.42 -7.10
CA SER A 351 -14.79 13.37 -7.20
C SER A 351 -14.28 13.10 -8.62
N GLY A 352 -15.09 12.48 -9.48
CA GLY A 352 -14.65 12.03 -10.80
C GLY A 352 -13.66 10.87 -10.76
N TYR A 353 -13.30 10.35 -9.58
CA TYR A 353 -12.34 9.25 -9.45
C TYR A 353 -12.97 7.91 -9.83
N PRO A 354 -12.25 7.03 -10.54
CA PRO A 354 -12.72 5.68 -10.81
C PRO A 354 -12.86 4.88 -9.51
N GLY A 355 -14.01 4.24 -9.32
CA GLY A 355 -14.23 3.23 -8.30
C GLY A 355 -13.76 1.85 -8.73
N MET A 356 -13.76 0.88 -7.82
CA MET A 356 -13.25 -0.47 -8.03
C MET A 356 -14.38 -1.47 -8.30
N LYS A 357 -14.11 -2.46 -9.15
CA LYS A 357 -15.00 -3.59 -9.46
C LYS A 357 -14.22 -4.90 -9.31
N ILE A 358 -14.74 -5.82 -8.49
CA ILE A 358 -14.11 -7.10 -8.19
C ILE A 358 -14.93 -8.22 -8.80
N MET A 359 -14.34 -8.96 -9.76
CA MET A 359 -15.03 -10.00 -10.50
C MET A 359 -15.50 -11.16 -9.60
N GLN A 360 -14.72 -11.53 -8.59
CA GLN A 360 -15.12 -12.58 -7.64
C GLN A 360 -16.44 -12.23 -6.93
N PHE A 361 -16.68 -10.96 -6.61
CA PHE A 361 -17.92 -10.52 -5.95
C PHE A 361 -19.14 -10.60 -6.89
N ALA A 362 -18.94 -10.60 -8.21
CA ALA A 362 -20.02 -10.75 -9.18
C ALA A 362 -20.76 -12.09 -9.06
N PHE A 363 -20.08 -13.09 -8.54
CA PHE A 363 -20.60 -14.47 -8.47
C PHE A 363 -20.92 -14.93 -7.05
N ASP A 364 -20.74 -14.08 -6.04
CA ASP A 364 -21.24 -14.34 -4.69
C ASP A 364 -22.73 -14.00 -4.62
N ARG A 365 -23.58 -15.02 -4.55
CA ARG A 365 -25.04 -14.86 -4.53
C ARG A 365 -25.60 -14.28 -3.23
N ARG A 366 -24.75 -14.14 -2.20
CA ARG A 366 -25.08 -13.42 -0.96
C ARG A 366 -25.05 -11.90 -1.16
N GLU A 367 -24.30 -11.44 -2.16
CA GLU A 367 -24.15 -10.04 -2.55
C GLU A 367 -24.93 -9.76 -3.85
N PRO A 368 -26.22 -9.43 -3.83
CA PRO A 368 -27.00 -9.33 -5.05
C PRO A 368 -26.60 -8.11 -5.92
N GLY A 369 -26.02 -8.39 -7.07
CA GLY A 369 -26.34 -7.62 -8.27
C GLY A 369 -25.41 -6.49 -8.70
N ASN A 370 -24.47 -5.98 -7.90
CA ASN A 370 -23.73 -4.75 -8.24
C ASN A 370 -22.37 -4.97 -8.93
N TYR A 371 -21.90 -6.22 -9.05
CA TYR A 371 -20.58 -6.54 -9.58
C TYR A 371 -20.58 -7.34 -10.88
N LEU A 372 -21.74 -7.61 -11.47
CA LEU A 372 -21.79 -8.27 -12.78
C LEU A 372 -21.20 -7.35 -13.86
N PRO A 373 -20.40 -7.88 -14.80
CA PRO A 373 -19.63 -7.07 -15.75
C PRO A 373 -20.45 -6.07 -16.58
N TYR A 374 -21.71 -6.39 -16.88
CA TYR A 374 -22.59 -5.47 -17.64
C TYR A 374 -22.97 -4.21 -16.87
N THR A 375 -22.76 -4.16 -15.54
CA THR A 375 -23.08 -3.01 -14.69
C THR A 375 -21.90 -2.03 -14.56
N TYR A 376 -20.71 -2.37 -15.08
CA TYR A 376 -19.53 -1.56 -14.85
C TYR A 376 -19.59 -0.26 -15.65
N PRO A 377 -19.43 0.90 -14.98
CA PRO A 377 -19.24 2.17 -15.69
C PRO A 377 -17.85 2.20 -16.34
N ALA A 378 -17.69 3.01 -17.40
CA ALA A 378 -16.38 3.21 -18.03
C ALA A 378 -15.35 3.76 -17.01
N ASN A 379 -15.71 4.79 -16.25
CA ASN A 379 -14.86 5.35 -15.18
C ASN A 379 -14.78 4.38 -13.98
N SER A 380 -14.10 3.27 -14.14
CA SER A 380 -13.87 2.28 -13.09
C SER A 380 -12.60 1.46 -13.36
N VAL A 381 -12.12 0.81 -12.31
CA VAL A 381 -11.02 -0.17 -12.39
C VAL A 381 -11.57 -1.55 -12.04
N VAL A 382 -11.39 -2.51 -12.93
CA VAL A 382 -11.84 -3.90 -12.69
C VAL A 382 -10.66 -4.79 -12.34
N TYR A 383 -10.90 -5.71 -11.41
CA TYR A 383 -9.97 -6.72 -10.92
C TYR A 383 -10.62 -8.11 -10.98
N THR A 384 -9.85 -9.17 -11.15
CA THR A 384 -10.34 -10.53 -10.84
C THR A 384 -10.55 -10.68 -9.34
N GLY A 385 -9.59 -10.26 -8.56
CA GLY A 385 -9.55 -10.08 -7.11
C GLY A 385 -8.47 -9.06 -6.74
N THR A 386 -8.41 -8.63 -5.48
CA THR A 386 -7.35 -7.75 -4.94
C THR A 386 -6.36 -8.55 -4.09
N HIS A 387 -5.43 -7.87 -3.43
CA HIS A 387 -4.52 -8.47 -2.45
C HIS A 387 -5.24 -9.06 -1.22
N ASP A 388 -6.48 -8.65 -0.94
CA ASP A 388 -7.32 -9.15 0.16
C ASP A 388 -8.13 -10.38 -0.21
N ASN A 389 -8.29 -10.62 -1.50
CA ASN A 389 -8.97 -11.80 -2.00
C ASN A 389 -8.01 -12.99 -2.10
N VAL A 390 -8.55 -14.20 -2.05
CA VAL A 390 -7.82 -15.38 -2.50
C VAL A 390 -7.62 -15.30 -4.03
N THR A 391 -6.60 -15.96 -4.57
CA THR A 391 -6.43 -16.06 -6.02
C THR A 391 -7.67 -16.67 -6.70
N THR A 392 -7.87 -16.46 -7.97
CA THR A 392 -9.04 -17.01 -8.67
C THR A 392 -9.07 -18.55 -8.64
N GLU A 393 -7.92 -19.22 -8.74
CA GLU A 393 -7.82 -20.66 -8.55
C GLU A 393 -8.22 -21.08 -7.11
N GLY A 394 -7.74 -20.36 -6.11
CA GLY A 394 -8.12 -20.58 -4.71
C GLY A 394 -9.60 -20.30 -4.45
N TRP A 395 -10.19 -19.29 -5.12
CA TRP A 395 -11.61 -18.99 -5.03
C TRP A 395 -12.48 -20.13 -5.54
N GLN A 396 -12.11 -20.76 -6.64
CA GLN A 396 -12.82 -21.95 -7.16
C GLN A 396 -12.88 -23.10 -6.15
N GLN A 397 -11.85 -23.22 -5.29
CA GLN A 397 -11.75 -24.27 -4.28
C GLN A 397 -12.52 -23.96 -2.99
N THR A 398 -12.68 -22.67 -2.66
CA THR A 398 -13.22 -22.20 -1.37
C THR A 398 -14.62 -21.60 -1.45
N ALA A 399 -15.05 -21.14 -2.64
CA ALA A 399 -16.39 -20.61 -2.86
C ALA A 399 -17.45 -21.73 -2.84
N ALA A 400 -18.70 -21.35 -2.60
CA ALA A 400 -19.81 -22.30 -2.69
C ALA A 400 -19.87 -22.95 -4.09
N PRO A 401 -20.05 -24.26 -4.20
CA PRO A 401 -20.10 -24.94 -5.52
C PRO A 401 -21.12 -24.32 -6.49
N GLU A 402 -22.21 -23.80 -5.96
CA GLU A 402 -23.25 -23.12 -6.75
C GLU A 402 -22.80 -21.78 -7.32
N ASP A 403 -21.92 -21.06 -6.60
CA ASP A 403 -21.35 -19.79 -7.06
C ASP A 403 -20.33 -20.04 -8.17
N VAL A 404 -19.50 -21.08 -8.03
CA VAL A 404 -18.59 -21.53 -9.10
C VAL A 404 -19.38 -21.99 -10.34
N ALA A 405 -20.43 -22.78 -10.14
CA ALA A 405 -21.29 -23.23 -11.24
C ALA A 405 -22.00 -22.05 -11.92
N TYR A 406 -22.42 -21.04 -11.16
CA TYR A 406 -23.00 -19.81 -11.70
C TYR A 406 -21.98 -19.03 -12.54
N ALA A 407 -20.76 -18.83 -12.01
CA ALA A 407 -19.66 -18.17 -12.71
C ALA A 407 -19.34 -18.89 -14.04
N CYS A 408 -19.16 -20.21 -14.02
CA CYS A 408 -18.89 -21.01 -15.20
C CYS A 408 -20.01 -20.87 -16.27
N ARG A 409 -21.26 -20.93 -15.83
CA ARG A 409 -22.41 -20.77 -16.75
C ARG A 409 -22.47 -19.36 -17.34
N TYR A 410 -22.26 -18.32 -16.52
CA TYR A 410 -22.27 -16.92 -16.94
C TYR A 410 -21.14 -16.63 -17.94
N LEU A 411 -19.93 -17.06 -17.62
CA LEU A 411 -18.74 -16.86 -18.44
C LEU A 411 -18.59 -17.90 -19.58
N ARG A 412 -19.50 -18.88 -19.66
CA ARG A 412 -19.50 -19.96 -20.68
C ARG A 412 -18.20 -20.78 -20.69
N CYS A 413 -17.71 -21.14 -19.52
CA CYS A 413 -16.48 -21.88 -19.32
C CYS A 413 -16.69 -23.11 -18.41
N THR A 414 -15.63 -23.85 -18.18
CA THR A 414 -15.57 -24.94 -17.21
C THR A 414 -14.74 -24.52 -15.98
N PRO A 415 -14.81 -25.22 -14.86
CA PRO A 415 -13.93 -24.91 -13.72
C PRO A 415 -12.44 -24.86 -14.10
N GLY A 416 -11.95 -25.78 -14.94
CA GLY A 416 -10.56 -25.81 -15.39
C GLY A 416 -10.12 -24.64 -16.29
N THR A 417 -11.05 -23.78 -16.73
CA THR A 417 -10.77 -22.59 -17.56
C THR A 417 -11.38 -21.32 -16.96
N LEU A 418 -11.83 -21.37 -15.70
CA LEU A 418 -12.55 -20.25 -15.08
C LEU A 418 -11.64 -19.06 -14.85
N THR A 419 -10.39 -19.28 -14.45
CA THR A 419 -9.43 -18.19 -14.24
C THR A 419 -9.19 -17.39 -15.52
N GLU A 420 -8.91 -18.07 -16.63
CA GLU A 420 -8.79 -17.43 -17.96
C GLU A 420 -10.07 -16.71 -18.38
N ALA A 421 -11.24 -17.30 -18.10
CA ALA A 421 -12.51 -16.68 -18.41
C ALA A 421 -12.77 -15.42 -17.59
N MET A 422 -12.41 -15.40 -16.30
CA MET A 422 -12.50 -14.20 -15.45
C MET A 422 -11.54 -13.11 -15.91
N ILE A 423 -10.29 -13.46 -16.22
CA ILE A 423 -9.30 -12.51 -16.78
C ILE A 423 -9.85 -11.90 -18.09
N SER A 424 -10.29 -12.74 -19.00
CA SER A 424 -10.88 -12.31 -20.28
C SER A 424 -12.10 -11.41 -20.08
N ALA A 425 -12.98 -11.71 -19.12
CA ALA A 425 -14.14 -10.91 -18.81
C ALA A 425 -13.74 -9.53 -18.21
N CYS A 426 -12.70 -9.47 -17.37
CA CYS A 426 -12.13 -8.22 -16.91
C CYS A 426 -11.61 -7.37 -18.08
N LEU A 427 -10.83 -7.98 -18.97
CA LEU A 427 -10.27 -7.31 -20.14
C LEU A 427 -11.37 -6.85 -21.13
N ALA A 428 -12.42 -7.64 -21.30
CA ALA A 428 -13.57 -7.33 -22.18
C ALA A 428 -14.53 -6.28 -21.58
N SER A 429 -14.48 -6.03 -20.27
CA SER A 429 -15.43 -5.16 -19.57
C SER A 429 -15.40 -3.72 -20.09
N ALA A 430 -16.41 -2.92 -19.73
CA ALA A 430 -16.50 -1.51 -20.07
C ALA A 430 -15.53 -0.63 -19.25
N SER A 431 -14.95 -1.14 -18.15
CA SER A 431 -14.02 -0.40 -17.30
C SER A 431 -12.83 0.14 -18.08
N ASP A 432 -12.46 1.38 -17.87
CA ASP A 432 -11.29 1.99 -18.51
C ASP A 432 -9.97 1.33 -18.09
N MET A 433 -9.88 0.87 -16.85
CA MET A 433 -8.72 0.13 -16.36
C MET A 433 -9.09 -1.31 -15.99
N ALA A 434 -8.21 -2.27 -16.32
CA ALA A 434 -8.30 -3.64 -15.86
C ALA A 434 -6.96 -4.04 -15.24
N ILE A 435 -6.94 -4.34 -13.95
CA ILE A 435 -5.72 -4.72 -13.22
C ILE A 435 -5.88 -6.13 -12.68
N ILE A 436 -5.00 -7.03 -13.11
CA ILE A 436 -5.08 -8.44 -12.76
C ILE A 436 -3.93 -8.79 -11.80
N PRO A 437 -4.20 -9.46 -10.66
CA PRO A 437 -3.15 -9.98 -9.80
C PRO A 437 -2.21 -10.90 -10.56
N PHE A 438 -0.90 -10.78 -10.35
CA PHE A 438 0.08 -11.59 -11.07
C PHE A 438 -0.08 -13.08 -10.78
N ALA A 439 -0.52 -13.42 -9.56
CA ALA A 439 -0.82 -14.81 -9.18
C ALA A 439 -1.93 -15.44 -10.05
N ASP A 440 -2.91 -14.66 -10.51
CA ASP A 440 -3.97 -15.18 -11.41
C ASP A 440 -3.43 -15.43 -12.81
N TRP A 441 -2.55 -14.59 -13.35
CA TRP A 441 -1.84 -14.86 -14.61
C TRP A 441 -0.96 -16.11 -14.57
N LEU A 442 -0.50 -16.48 -13.36
CA LEU A 442 0.31 -17.68 -13.13
C LEU A 442 -0.54 -18.90 -12.76
N HIS A 443 -1.86 -18.79 -12.70
CA HIS A 443 -2.78 -19.84 -12.23
C HIS A 443 -2.38 -20.45 -10.89
N LEU A 444 -1.91 -19.61 -9.95
CA LEU A 444 -1.53 -20.06 -8.61
C LEU A 444 -2.74 -20.23 -7.71
N GLY A 445 -2.69 -21.25 -6.85
CA GLY A 445 -3.73 -21.54 -5.86
C GLY A 445 -3.71 -20.62 -4.64
N ALA A 446 -4.44 -21.02 -3.61
CA ALA A 446 -4.58 -20.24 -2.37
C ALA A 446 -3.26 -19.98 -1.62
N GLU A 447 -2.21 -20.74 -1.90
CA GLU A 447 -0.85 -20.55 -1.36
C GLU A 447 -0.22 -19.22 -1.80
N ALA A 448 -0.71 -18.63 -2.89
CA ALA A 448 -0.26 -17.32 -3.37
C ALA A 448 -1.11 -16.15 -2.84
N ARG A 449 -2.01 -16.39 -1.89
CA ARG A 449 -2.78 -15.33 -1.26
C ARG A 449 -1.85 -14.39 -0.49
N ILE A 450 -2.06 -13.08 -0.65
CA ILE A 450 -1.24 -12.04 -0.03
C ILE A 450 -1.74 -11.72 1.37
N ASN A 451 -3.04 -11.46 1.51
CA ASN A 451 -3.66 -11.09 2.78
C ASN A 451 -5.00 -11.79 3.00
N THR A 452 -5.27 -12.15 4.25
CA THR A 452 -6.59 -12.53 4.72
C THR A 452 -7.02 -11.51 5.77
N PRO A 453 -7.96 -10.61 5.44
CA PRO A 453 -8.42 -9.56 6.35
C PRO A 453 -8.82 -10.11 7.73
N SER A 454 -8.60 -9.33 8.77
CA SER A 454 -8.90 -9.68 10.18
C SER A 454 -8.13 -10.87 10.73
N THR A 455 -7.03 -11.30 10.10
CA THR A 455 -6.14 -12.35 10.59
C THR A 455 -4.72 -11.83 10.80
N GLN A 456 -3.93 -12.57 11.59
CA GLN A 456 -2.51 -12.30 11.82
C GLN A 456 -1.66 -13.54 11.52
N GLY A 457 -0.39 -13.32 11.21
CA GLY A 457 0.65 -14.35 11.19
C GLY A 457 1.07 -14.83 9.81
N ALA A 458 0.17 -15.14 8.88
CA ALA A 458 0.52 -15.69 7.57
C ALA A 458 0.38 -14.69 6.40
N ASN A 459 0.04 -13.45 6.69
CA ASN A 459 -0.18 -12.40 5.69
C ASN A 459 1.14 -11.77 5.22
N TRP A 460 1.13 -11.19 4.02
CA TRP A 460 2.21 -10.38 3.44
C TRP A 460 3.51 -11.15 3.16
N GLN A 461 3.48 -12.49 3.17
CA GLN A 461 4.66 -13.34 3.09
C GLN A 461 4.89 -13.97 1.73
N TRP A 462 3.86 -13.99 0.85
CA TRP A 462 3.96 -14.64 -0.44
C TRP A 462 5.01 -13.96 -1.34
N ARG A 463 5.82 -14.79 -2.00
CA ARG A 463 6.82 -14.37 -2.99
C ARG A 463 6.78 -15.27 -4.22
N LEU A 464 7.06 -14.69 -5.37
CA LEU A 464 7.29 -15.44 -6.58
C LEU A 464 8.57 -16.29 -6.43
N ALA A 465 8.40 -17.60 -6.34
CA ALA A 465 9.48 -18.53 -6.04
C ALA A 465 10.39 -18.82 -7.23
N GLN A 466 9.95 -18.51 -8.45
CA GLN A 466 10.67 -18.80 -9.69
C GLN A 466 10.91 -17.50 -10.48
N PRO A 467 11.91 -17.49 -11.39
CA PRO A 467 12.02 -16.43 -12.39
C PRO A 467 10.73 -16.24 -13.16
N LEU A 468 10.58 -15.08 -13.79
CA LEU A 468 9.42 -14.78 -14.64
C LEU A 468 9.29 -15.88 -15.71
N PRO A 469 8.09 -16.48 -15.89
CA PRO A 469 7.91 -17.58 -16.86
C PRO A 469 8.17 -17.11 -18.29
N ASP A 470 8.92 -17.92 -19.05
CA ASP A 470 9.19 -17.64 -20.46
C ASP A 470 7.90 -17.66 -21.29
N GLY A 471 7.71 -16.64 -22.13
CA GLY A 471 6.57 -16.54 -23.05
C GLY A 471 5.25 -16.06 -22.42
N LEU A 472 5.17 -15.91 -21.10
CA LEU A 472 3.97 -15.39 -20.44
C LEU A 472 3.69 -13.95 -20.85
N ASP A 473 4.72 -13.12 -20.99
CA ASP A 473 4.60 -11.76 -21.48
C ASP A 473 3.98 -11.67 -22.87
N GLY A 474 4.36 -12.60 -23.77
CA GLY A 474 3.77 -12.73 -25.11
C GLY A 474 2.28 -13.06 -25.06
N HIS A 475 1.89 -14.04 -24.24
CA HIS A 475 0.48 -14.42 -24.04
C HIS A 475 -0.36 -13.26 -23.48
N ILE A 476 0.13 -12.58 -22.43
CA ILE A 476 -0.54 -11.41 -21.86
C ILE A 476 -0.66 -10.30 -22.91
N ALA A 477 0.41 -10.04 -23.69
CA ALA A 477 0.39 -9.04 -24.74
C ALA A 477 -0.62 -9.34 -25.85
N GLU A 478 -0.81 -10.61 -26.20
CA GLU A 478 -1.82 -11.05 -27.18
C GLU A 478 -3.23 -10.71 -26.67
N LEU A 479 -3.58 -11.11 -25.44
CA LEU A 479 -4.88 -10.79 -24.84
C LEU A 479 -5.07 -9.27 -24.66
N THR A 480 -4.02 -8.55 -24.28
CA THR A 480 -4.08 -7.10 -24.15
C THR A 480 -4.44 -6.41 -25.46
N ARG A 481 -3.86 -6.85 -26.58
CA ARG A 481 -4.22 -6.35 -27.94
C ARG A 481 -5.60 -6.77 -28.36
N LEU A 482 -5.97 -8.04 -28.12
CA LEU A 482 -7.27 -8.60 -28.49
C LEU A 482 -8.43 -7.78 -27.89
N TYR A 483 -8.27 -7.28 -26.68
CA TYR A 483 -9.28 -6.50 -25.96
C TYR A 483 -9.07 -4.98 -26.06
N ASP A 484 -8.24 -4.52 -27.00
CA ASP A 484 -7.97 -3.09 -27.25
C ASP A 484 -7.55 -2.33 -25.98
N ARG A 485 -6.58 -2.89 -25.24
CA ARG A 485 -6.01 -2.29 -24.02
C ARG A 485 -4.51 -2.04 -24.10
N ALA A 486 -3.88 -2.36 -25.24
CA ALA A 486 -2.47 -2.11 -25.45
C ALA A 486 -2.20 -0.59 -25.52
N PRO A 487 -1.09 -0.08 -24.95
CA PRO A 487 -0.66 1.27 -25.19
C PRO A 487 -0.42 1.52 -26.69
N ALA A 488 -0.73 2.74 -27.15
CA ALA A 488 -0.61 3.14 -28.55
C ALA A 488 0.83 3.07 -29.07
#